data_5918a1e7ce5cce71773225e19a115330
#
_entry.id   5918a1e7ce5cce71773225e19a115330
#
_cell.length_a   1.000
_cell.length_b   1.000
_cell.length_c   1.000
_cell.angle_alpha   90.00
_cell.angle_beta   90.00
_cell.angle_gamma   90.00
#
_symmetry.space_group_name_H-M   'P 1'
#
loop_
_entity.id
_entity.type
_entity.pdbx_description
1 polymer ?
#
loop_
_entity_poly.entity_id
_entity_poly.type
_entity_poly.pdbx_seq_one_letter_code
_entity_poly.pdbx_strand_id
1 'polypeptide(L)'
;EDIGYFCVDNLPVKLIPKLTKMFICETDSIEKLALGIDIRNLEGLSHLDKTLNEMRENGYPYEILFLDADSNVLVKRYKETRRNHPLALQGRVDKAIEAEREELQFIKKHADYIMDTSHMLVRELKQEIDKIFLENEEYQNFFITILSFGFKYGIPADCDLVFDVRFLPNPYYIPELKKKTGNDFEVYDYVMKSEQAKEFD
;
A
#
# COMPACT_ATOMS: atom_id res chain seq x y z
N GLU A 1 18.74 -0.95 6.39
CA GLU A 1 20.19 -0.98 6.62
C GLU A 1 20.97 -0.87 5.31
N ASP A 2 20.66 -1.70 4.31
CA ASP A 2 21.37 -1.73 3.02
C ASP A 2 21.46 -0.35 2.32
N ILE A 3 20.54 0.57 2.61
CA ILE A 3 20.47 1.92 2.02
C ILE A 3 20.98 3.02 2.98
N GLY A 4 21.79 2.65 3.96
CA GLY A 4 22.44 3.61 4.85
C GLY A 4 21.62 4.11 6.03
N TYR A 5 20.45 3.51 6.30
CA TYR A 5 19.67 3.83 7.50
C TYR A 5 20.12 2.99 8.69
N PHE A 6 20.28 3.63 9.86
CA PHE A 6 20.33 2.91 11.12
C PHE A 6 18.90 2.49 11.51
N CYS A 7 18.66 1.20 11.65
CA CYS A 7 17.32 0.66 11.86
C CYS A 7 17.13 0.19 13.30
N VAL A 8 16.05 0.66 13.94
CA VAL A 8 15.61 0.19 15.24
C VAL A 8 14.20 -0.37 15.11
N ASP A 9 14.06 -1.66 15.32
CA ASP A 9 12.77 -2.34 15.25
C ASP A 9 12.07 -2.35 16.61
N ASN A 10 10.73 -2.33 16.57
CA ASN A 10 9.85 -2.42 17.76
C ASN A 10 10.20 -1.42 18.87
N LEU A 11 10.50 -0.17 18.51
CA LEU A 11 10.83 0.86 19.49
C LEU A 11 9.57 1.34 20.22
N PRO A 12 9.59 1.40 21.57
CA PRO A 12 8.52 2.04 22.32
C PRO A 12 8.40 3.52 21.97
N VAL A 13 7.19 3.99 21.63
CA VAL A 13 6.91 5.36 21.18
C VAL A 13 7.51 6.43 22.11
N LYS A 14 7.43 6.20 23.43
CA LYS A 14 7.98 7.12 24.45
C LYS A 14 9.50 7.31 24.37
N LEU A 15 10.22 6.43 23.69
CA LEU A 15 11.67 6.51 23.52
C LEU A 15 12.09 7.24 22.25
N ILE A 16 11.16 7.46 21.30
CA ILE A 16 11.45 8.12 20.02
C ILE A 16 12.17 9.45 20.21
N PRO A 17 11.65 10.43 21.00
CA PRO A 17 12.30 11.73 21.13
C PRO A 17 13.70 11.63 21.75
N LYS A 18 13.88 10.73 22.72
CA LYS A 18 15.18 10.53 23.37
C LYS A 18 16.20 9.92 22.41
N LEU A 19 15.79 8.90 21.68
CA LEU A 19 16.64 8.22 20.71
C LEU A 19 17.03 9.19 19.58
N THR A 20 16.06 9.90 19.01
CA THR A 20 16.29 10.88 17.96
C THR A 20 17.27 11.97 18.41
N LYS A 21 17.09 12.50 19.62
CA LYS A 21 18.01 13.50 20.19
C LYS A 21 19.43 12.95 20.33
N MET A 22 19.58 11.73 20.84
CA MET A 22 20.88 11.08 21.02
C MET A 22 21.60 10.92 19.68
N PHE A 23 20.89 10.45 18.64
CA PHE A 23 21.49 10.25 17.33
C PHE A 23 21.81 11.56 16.60
N ILE A 24 20.94 12.55 16.67
CA ILE A 24 21.14 13.84 15.97
C ILE A 24 22.17 14.73 16.69
N CYS A 25 22.21 14.71 18.03
CA CYS A 25 23.04 15.63 18.80
C CYS A 25 24.36 15.05 19.28
N GLU A 26 24.49 13.74 19.40
CA GLU A 26 25.62 13.08 20.11
C GLU A 26 26.46 12.17 19.20
N THR A 27 26.01 11.92 17.94
CA THR A 27 26.73 11.00 17.05
C THR A 27 26.91 11.62 15.67
N ASP A 28 28.10 12.08 15.33
CA ASP A 28 28.43 12.59 13.97
C ASP A 28 28.37 11.52 12.86
N SER A 29 27.99 10.29 13.20
CA SER A 29 28.10 9.13 12.28
C SER A 29 26.77 8.62 11.73
N ILE A 30 25.61 9.06 12.23
CA ILE A 30 24.29 8.56 11.80
C ILE A 30 23.47 9.70 11.22
N GLU A 31 23.36 9.73 9.91
CA GLU A 31 22.59 10.74 9.17
C GLU A 31 21.12 10.35 8.99
N LYS A 32 20.84 9.04 8.94
CA LYS A 32 19.51 8.52 8.63
C LYS A 32 19.08 7.44 9.63
N LEU A 33 17.91 7.63 10.24
CA LEU A 33 17.34 6.73 11.24
C LEU A 33 15.99 6.21 10.79
N ALA A 34 15.79 4.90 10.81
CA ALA A 34 14.52 4.24 10.55
C ALA A 34 14.01 3.55 11.81
N LEU A 35 12.77 3.86 12.21
CA LEU A 35 12.14 3.34 13.42
C LEU A 35 10.94 2.48 13.06
N GLY A 36 10.99 1.19 13.40
CA GLY A 36 9.86 0.27 13.29
C GLY A 36 8.92 0.41 14.49
N ILE A 37 7.66 0.74 14.22
CA ILE A 37 6.60 0.86 15.23
C ILE A 37 5.49 -0.11 14.87
N ASP A 38 5.02 -0.89 15.83
CA ASP A 38 3.92 -1.83 15.63
C ASP A 38 2.92 -1.84 16.80
N ILE A 39 1.84 -2.58 16.63
CA ILE A 39 0.72 -2.66 17.57
C ILE A 39 1.10 -3.26 18.94
N ARG A 40 2.24 -3.90 19.08
CA ARG A 40 2.72 -4.40 20.39
C ARG A 40 2.93 -3.29 21.40
N ASN A 41 3.06 -2.06 20.95
CA ASN A 41 3.19 -0.85 21.75
C ASN A 41 1.89 -0.03 21.86
N LEU A 42 0.74 -0.69 21.98
CA LEU A 42 -0.61 -0.06 22.05
C LEU A 42 -0.68 1.17 22.97
N GLU A 43 -0.16 1.06 24.20
CA GLU A 43 -0.14 2.21 25.14
C GLU A 43 0.68 3.39 24.59
N GLY A 44 1.66 3.12 23.73
CA GLY A 44 2.47 4.14 23.08
C GLY A 44 1.77 4.80 21.90
N LEU A 45 0.96 4.08 21.14
CA LEU A 45 0.28 4.59 19.95
C LEU A 45 -0.66 5.76 20.25
N SER A 46 -1.36 5.71 21.38
CA SER A 46 -2.21 6.82 21.84
C SER A 46 -1.41 8.13 22.12
N HIS A 47 -0.10 8.02 22.29
CA HIS A 47 0.80 9.15 22.52
C HIS A 47 1.62 9.51 21.27
N LEU A 48 1.49 8.74 20.18
CA LEU A 48 2.31 8.94 19.00
C LEU A 48 2.09 10.31 18.37
N ASP A 49 0.85 10.77 18.29
CA ASP A 49 0.53 12.13 17.80
C ASP A 49 1.30 13.22 18.57
N LYS A 50 1.26 13.14 19.90
CA LYS A 50 2.00 14.06 20.76
C LYS A 50 3.52 13.98 20.51
N THR A 51 4.03 12.77 20.36
CA THR A 51 5.44 12.51 20.10
C THR A 51 5.87 13.08 18.74
N LEU A 52 5.07 12.89 17.70
CA LEU A 52 5.34 13.42 16.37
C LEU A 52 5.28 14.95 16.34
N ASN A 53 4.33 15.55 17.06
CA ASN A 53 4.27 17.02 17.22
C ASN A 53 5.49 17.55 17.96
N GLU A 54 5.91 16.89 19.05
CA GLU A 54 7.14 17.24 19.78
C GLU A 54 8.38 17.17 18.89
N MET A 55 8.49 16.15 18.04
CA MET A 55 9.59 16.05 17.08
C MET A 55 9.58 17.21 16.09
N ARG A 56 8.40 17.58 15.57
CA ARG A 56 8.25 18.70 14.63
C ARG A 56 8.61 20.03 15.28
N GLU A 57 8.17 20.28 16.52
CA GLU A 57 8.48 21.48 17.30
C GLU A 57 9.98 21.60 17.60
N ASN A 58 10.67 20.48 17.81
CA ASN A 58 12.11 20.43 18.02
C ASN A 58 12.93 20.49 16.72
N GLY A 59 12.28 20.62 15.56
CA GLY A 59 12.95 20.71 14.26
C GLY A 59 13.55 19.40 13.76
N TYR A 60 13.06 18.26 14.22
CA TYR A 60 13.45 16.94 13.73
C TYR A 60 12.54 16.54 12.56
N PRO A 61 13.01 16.60 11.30
CA PRO A 61 12.21 16.17 10.16
C PRO A 61 12.01 14.65 10.21
N TYR A 62 10.82 14.20 9.87
CA TYR A 62 10.49 12.78 9.75
C TYR A 62 9.49 12.55 8.63
N GLU A 63 9.48 11.35 8.11
CA GLU A 63 8.51 10.83 7.15
C GLU A 63 7.95 9.51 7.67
N ILE A 64 6.70 9.26 7.38
CA ILE A 64 5.98 8.06 7.81
C ILE A 64 5.68 7.19 6.60
N LEU A 65 6.31 6.02 6.54
CA LEU A 65 5.95 4.95 5.60
C LEU A 65 4.99 3.98 6.30
N PHE A 66 3.76 3.90 5.81
CA PHE A 66 2.75 2.95 6.28
C PHE A 66 2.69 1.76 5.33
N LEU A 67 3.00 0.57 5.84
CA LEU A 67 2.86 -0.68 5.10
C LEU A 67 1.49 -1.29 5.41
N ASP A 68 0.69 -1.48 4.38
CA ASP A 68 -0.63 -2.11 4.46
C ASP A 68 -0.67 -3.44 3.71
N ALA A 69 -1.70 -4.23 3.94
CA ALA A 69 -2.06 -5.39 3.13
C ALA A 69 -3.52 -5.78 3.39
N ASP A 70 -4.16 -6.47 2.45
CA ASP A 70 -5.51 -7.00 2.61
C ASP A 70 -5.64 -7.89 3.85
N SER A 71 -6.77 -7.78 4.55
CA SER A 71 -7.02 -8.57 5.77
C SER A 71 -6.92 -10.08 5.54
N ASN A 72 -7.39 -10.57 4.39
CA ASN A 72 -7.27 -11.99 4.03
C ASN A 72 -5.81 -12.41 3.82
N VAL A 73 -5.01 -11.54 3.21
CA VAL A 73 -3.57 -11.76 3.02
C VAL A 73 -2.84 -11.78 4.36
N LEU A 74 -3.17 -10.85 5.25
CA LEU A 74 -2.61 -10.83 6.61
C LEU A 74 -2.95 -12.10 7.39
N VAL A 75 -4.22 -12.53 7.38
CA VAL A 75 -4.64 -13.80 8.01
C VAL A 75 -3.82 -14.98 7.47
N LYS A 76 -3.61 -15.03 6.16
CA LYS A 76 -2.82 -16.08 5.53
C LYS A 76 -1.35 -16.03 5.98
N ARG A 77 -0.73 -14.84 5.98
CA ARG A 77 0.66 -14.65 6.43
C ARG A 77 0.86 -15.06 7.90
N TYR A 78 -0.09 -14.74 8.78
CA TYR A 78 -0.05 -15.18 10.19
C TYR A 78 -0.11 -16.71 10.32
N LYS A 79 -0.96 -17.38 9.53
CA LYS A 79 -1.04 -18.85 9.49
C LYS A 79 0.24 -19.48 8.98
N GLU A 80 0.82 -18.96 7.90
CA GLU A 80 2.04 -19.48 7.29
C GLU A 80 3.26 -19.35 8.22
N THR A 81 3.37 -18.21 8.91
CA THR A 81 4.49 -17.96 9.83
C THR A 81 4.31 -18.60 11.20
N ARG A 82 3.14 -19.19 11.49
CA ARG A 82 2.77 -19.76 12.80
C ARG A 82 2.96 -18.77 13.95
N ARG A 83 2.85 -17.46 13.70
CA ARG A 83 2.93 -16.41 14.71
C ARG A 83 1.54 -16.08 15.21
N ASN A 84 1.42 -15.84 16.49
CA ASN A 84 0.19 -15.32 17.07
C ASN A 84 0.15 -13.81 16.85
N HIS A 85 -1.03 -13.31 16.50
CA HIS A 85 -1.24 -11.87 16.43
C HIS A 85 -1.18 -11.28 17.85
N PRO A 86 -0.50 -10.15 18.08
CA PRO A 86 -0.36 -9.56 19.41
C PRO A 86 -1.68 -9.33 20.14
N LEU A 87 -2.73 -8.98 19.42
CA LEU A 87 -4.09 -8.76 19.97
C LEU A 87 -4.94 -10.03 20.02
N ALA A 88 -4.48 -11.17 19.50
CA ALA A 88 -5.22 -12.42 19.45
C ALA A 88 -4.78 -13.41 20.56
N LEU A 89 -4.56 -12.95 21.78
CA LEU A 89 -4.06 -13.79 22.89
C LEU A 89 -4.96 -15.01 23.18
N GLN A 90 -6.26 -14.95 22.91
CA GLN A 90 -7.21 -16.07 23.00
C GLN A 90 -8.32 -15.99 21.93
N GLY A 91 -8.12 -15.24 20.85
CA GLY A 91 -9.14 -14.90 19.87
C GLY A 91 -8.79 -15.26 18.42
N ARG A 92 -9.70 -14.90 17.54
CA ARG A 92 -9.56 -15.08 16.10
C ARG A 92 -8.63 -14.01 15.54
N VAL A 93 -7.70 -14.43 14.66
CA VAL A 93 -6.73 -13.54 14.02
C VAL A 93 -7.41 -12.45 13.17
N ASP A 94 -8.51 -12.78 12.49
CA ASP A 94 -9.28 -11.81 11.69
C ASP A 94 -9.80 -10.63 12.54
N LYS A 95 -10.34 -10.93 13.72
CA LYS A 95 -10.83 -9.89 14.66
C LYS A 95 -9.68 -9.03 15.22
N ALA A 96 -8.55 -9.65 15.47
CA ALA A 96 -7.36 -8.95 15.94
C ALA A 96 -6.80 -8.00 14.86
N ILE A 97 -6.82 -8.39 13.58
CA ILE A 97 -6.44 -7.55 12.46
C ILE A 97 -7.41 -6.36 12.29
N GLU A 98 -8.73 -6.59 12.42
CA GLU A 98 -9.72 -5.51 12.39
C GLU A 98 -9.44 -4.47 13.49
N ALA A 99 -9.23 -4.92 14.73
CA ALA A 99 -8.91 -4.04 15.86
C ALA A 99 -7.58 -3.28 15.64
N GLU A 100 -6.54 -3.94 15.11
CA GLU A 100 -5.28 -3.30 14.76
C GLU A 100 -5.48 -2.19 13.72
N ARG A 101 -6.29 -2.44 12.69
CA ARG A 101 -6.58 -1.43 11.66
C ARG A 101 -7.27 -0.19 12.23
N GLU A 102 -8.20 -0.37 13.18
CA GLU A 102 -8.87 0.75 13.84
C GLU A 102 -7.85 1.61 14.61
N GLU A 103 -6.99 0.97 15.40
CA GLU A 103 -5.95 1.65 16.17
C GLU A 103 -4.91 2.37 15.29
N LEU A 104 -4.52 1.76 14.16
CA LEU A 104 -3.53 2.32 13.24
C LEU A 104 -4.11 3.34 12.24
N GLN A 105 -5.44 3.51 12.20
CA GLN A 105 -6.09 4.40 11.21
C GLN A 105 -5.60 5.84 11.31
N PHE A 106 -5.33 6.32 12.52
CA PHE A 106 -4.77 7.65 12.72
C PHE A 106 -3.41 7.79 12.04
N ILE A 107 -2.51 6.84 12.23
CA ILE A 107 -1.17 6.84 11.64
C ILE A 107 -1.27 6.78 10.12
N LYS A 108 -2.12 5.90 9.60
CA LYS A 108 -2.35 5.77 8.15
C LYS A 108 -2.79 7.09 7.50
N LYS A 109 -3.63 7.88 8.19
CA LYS A 109 -4.08 9.20 7.69
C LYS A 109 -2.97 10.26 7.66
N HIS A 110 -1.94 10.11 8.50
CA HIS A 110 -0.81 11.03 8.59
C HIS A 110 0.45 10.51 7.91
N ALA A 111 0.35 9.35 7.26
CA ALA A 111 1.46 8.77 6.52
C ALA A 111 1.78 9.58 5.27
N ASP A 112 3.07 9.84 5.05
CA ASP A 112 3.58 10.48 3.84
C ASP A 112 3.56 9.49 2.67
N TYR A 113 3.81 8.20 2.97
CA TYR A 113 3.78 7.10 2.01
C TYR A 113 2.92 5.95 2.53
N ILE A 114 1.98 5.48 1.71
CA ILE A 114 1.18 4.27 2.00
C ILE A 114 1.49 3.25 0.93
N MET A 115 1.95 2.08 1.34
CA MET A 115 2.35 1.02 0.43
C MET A 115 1.54 -0.25 0.70
N ASP A 116 0.75 -0.67 -0.28
CA ASP A 116 0.01 -1.93 -0.23
C ASP A 116 0.93 -3.08 -0.64
N THR A 117 1.17 -3.97 0.31
CA THR A 117 2.05 -5.13 0.12
C THR A 117 1.29 -6.42 -0.17
N SER A 118 -0.02 -6.36 -0.43
CA SER A 118 -0.89 -7.54 -0.61
C SER A 118 -0.36 -8.51 -1.66
N HIS A 119 0.08 -7.96 -2.78
CA HIS A 119 0.56 -8.72 -3.95
C HIS A 119 2.06 -8.55 -4.22
N MET A 120 2.77 -7.82 -3.36
CA MET A 120 4.20 -7.56 -3.55
C MET A 120 5.07 -8.72 -3.09
N LEU A 121 6.06 -9.06 -3.89
CA LEU A 121 7.19 -9.86 -3.46
C LEU A 121 8.16 -9.01 -2.65
N VAL A 122 8.95 -9.65 -1.77
CA VAL A 122 9.95 -8.94 -0.95
C VAL A 122 10.92 -8.09 -1.78
N ARG A 123 11.32 -8.59 -2.96
CA ARG A 123 12.20 -7.86 -3.89
C ARG A 123 11.54 -6.59 -4.45
N GLU A 124 10.22 -6.64 -4.71
CA GLU A 124 9.47 -5.51 -5.23
C GLU A 124 9.29 -4.43 -4.16
N LEU A 125 8.94 -4.86 -2.93
CA LEU A 125 8.90 -3.97 -1.78
C LEU A 125 10.25 -3.26 -1.56
N LYS A 126 11.37 -3.99 -1.66
CA LYS A 126 12.70 -3.39 -1.57
C LYS A 126 12.93 -2.34 -2.64
N GLN A 127 12.61 -2.65 -3.90
CA GLN A 127 12.76 -1.71 -5.02
C GLN A 127 11.94 -0.43 -4.83
N GLU A 128 10.70 -0.55 -4.34
CA GLU A 128 9.87 0.64 -4.07
C GLU A 128 10.42 1.49 -2.91
N ILE A 129 10.93 0.85 -1.85
CA ILE A 129 11.61 1.56 -0.76
C ILE A 129 12.88 2.27 -1.27
N ASP A 130 13.67 1.61 -2.12
CA ASP A 130 14.88 2.20 -2.71
C ASP A 130 14.55 3.44 -3.55
N LYS A 131 13.49 3.40 -4.37
CA LYS A 131 13.03 4.57 -5.15
C LYS A 131 12.68 5.76 -4.27
N ILE A 132 11.91 5.53 -3.20
CA ILE A 132 11.47 6.60 -2.29
C ILE A 132 12.66 7.23 -1.55
N PHE A 133 13.53 6.42 -0.98
CA PHE A 133 14.51 6.89 0.01
C PHE A 133 15.94 7.05 -0.52
N LEU A 134 16.25 6.52 -1.72
CA LEU A 134 17.54 6.71 -2.38
C LEU A 134 17.46 7.67 -3.55
N GLU A 135 16.45 7.49 -4.41
CA GLU A 135 16.37 8.18 -5.70
C GLU A 135 15.55 9.48 -5.60
N ASN A 136 14.92 9.75 -4.47
CA ASN A 136 13.99 10.88 -4.26
C ASN A 136 12.90 10.96 -5.33
N GLU A 137 12.51 9.83 -5.90
CA GLU A 137 11.37 9.79 -6.81
C GLU A 137 10.07 10.04 -6.05
N GLU A 138 9.19 10.85 -6.61
CA GLU A 138 7.84 11.04 -6.07
C GLU A 138 7.09 9.70 -6.12
N TYR A 139 6.85 9.11 -4.96
CA TYR A 139 6.04 7.91 -4.86
C TYR A 139 4.57 8.26 -5.13
N GLN A 140 4.06 7.75 -6.23
CA GLN A 140 2.64 7.90 -6.54
C GLN A 140 1.84 6.82 -5.80
N ASN A 141 1.14 7.22 -4.75
CA ASN A 141 0.28 6.31 -3.95
C ASN A 141 -0.99 5.87 -4.69
N PHE A 142 -1.17 6.30 -5.92
CA PHE A 142 -2.38 6.02 -6.68
C PHE A 142 -2.04 5.21 -7.93
N PHE A 143 -2.37 3.93 -7.90
CA PHE A 143 -2.25 3.02 -9.04
C PHE A 143 -3.63 2.71 -9.59
N ILE A 144 -3.82 2.91 -10.88
CA ILE A 144 -5.02 2.45 -11.61
C ILE A 144 -4.63 1.21 -12.39
N THR A 145 -5.18 0.07 -12.01
CA THR A 145 -5.07 -1.15 -12.79
C THR A 145 -6.33 -1.33 -13.62
N ILE A 146 -6.19 -1.32 -14.94
CA ILE A 146 -7.30 -1.57 -15.86
C ILE A 146 -7.20 -3.00 -16.35
N LEU A 147 -8.22 -3.81 -16.01
CA LEU A 147 -8.30 -5.21 -16.39
C LEU A 147 -9.45 -5.44 -17.38
N SER A 148 -9.13 -5.96 -18.56
CA SER A 148 -10.14 -6.44 -19.50
C SER A 148 -10.43 -7.92 -19.22
N PHE A 149 -11.71 -8.26 -19.01
CA PHE A 149 -12.12 -9.65 -18.70
C PHE A 149 -13.39 -10.06 -19.44
N GLY A 150 -13.59 -11.35 -19.56
CA GLY A 150 -14.83 -11.91 -20.08
C GLY A 150 -15.69 -12.50 -18.96
N PHE A 151 -16.98 -12.24 -18.95
CA PHE A 151 -17.93 -12.72 -17.94
C PHE A 151 -18.05 -14.25 -17.82
N LYS A 152 -17.45 -15.00 -18.74
CA LYS A 152 -17.49 -16.47 -18.72
C LYS A 152 -17.01 -17.10 -17.41
N TYR A 153 -16.04 -16.46 -16.76
CA TYR A 153 -15.43 -16.95 -15.52
C TYR A 153 -15.81 -16.12 -14.29
N GLY A 154 -16.76 -15.20 -14.44
CA GLY A 154 -17.19 -14.29 -13.40
C GLY A 154 -16.45 -12.96 -13.42
N ILE A 155 -16.82 -12.09 -12.49
CA ILE A 155 -16.17 -10.81 -12.27
C ILE A 155 -14.94 -11.05 -11.38
N PRO A 156 -13.77 -10.45 -11.68
CA PRO A 156 -12.60 -10.53 -10.80
C PRO A 156 -12.96 -10.06 -9.38
N ALA A 157 -12.50 -10.79 -8.36
CA ALA A 157 -12.90 -10.56 -6.98
C ALA A 157 -12.21 -9.33 -6.34
N ASP A 158 -11.19 -8.82 -7.00
CA ASP A 158 -10.31 -7.73 -6.57
C ASP A 158 -10.55 -6.40 -7.29
N CYS A 159 -11.67 -6.28 -8.02
CA CYS A 159 -11.99 -5.01 -8.68
C CYS A 159 -12.86 -4.09 -7.81
N ASP A 160 -12.45 -2.82 -7.73
CA ASP A 160 -13.20 -1.77 -7.05
C ASP A 160 -14.34 -1.23 -7.93
N LEU A 161 -14.13 -1.20 -9.24
CA LEU A 161 -15.09 -0.72 -10.24
C LEU A 161 -15.21 -1.71 -11.39
N VAL A 162 -16.42 -1.95 -11.87
CA VAL A 162 -16.71 -2.80 -13.02
C VAL A 162 -17.58 -2.04 -14.00
N PHE A 163 -17.11 -1.93 -15.24
CA PHE A 163 -17.86 -1.37 -16.33
C PHE A 163 -18.30 -2.47 -17.28
N ASP A 164 -19.61 -2.63 -17.46
CA ASP A 164 -20.15 -3.57 -18.44
C ASP A 164 -20.28 -2.89 -19.80
N VAL A 165 -19.35 -3.19 -20.69
CA VAL A 165 -19.29 -2.61 -22.03
C VAL A 165 -19.92 -3.50 -23.11
N ARG A 166 -20.74 -4.50 -22.74
CA ARG A 166 -21.39 -5.43 -23.72
C ARG A 166 -22.44 -4.77 -24.58
N PHE A 167 -22.85 -3.55 -24.29
CA PHE A 167 -23.71 -2.72 -25.14
C PHE A 167 -22.99 -2.20 -26.39
N LEU A 168 -21.64 -2.20 -26.40
CA LEU A 168 -20.86 -1.79 -27.55
C LEU A 168 -20.98 -2.80 -28.70
N PRO A 169 -20.88 -2.35 -29.97
CA PRO A 169 -20.94 -3.23 -31.11
C PRO A 169 -19.78 -4.23 -31.09
N ASN A 170 -20.12 -5.51 -31.22
CA ASN A 170 -19.11 -6.57 -31.12
C ASN A 170 -18.47 -6.86 -32.50
N PRO A 171 -17.18 -6.56 -32.68
CA PRO A 171 -16.47 -6.76 -33.95
C PRO A 171 -16.37 -8.23 -34.37
N TYR A 172 -16.60 -9.18 -33.45
CA TYR A 172 -16.57 -10.61 -33.77
C TYR A 172 -17.60 -11.02 -34.84
N TYR A 173 -18.72 -10.30 -34.96
CA TYR A 173 -19.75 -10.60 -35.97
C TYR A 173 -19.43 -10.02 -37.35
N ILE A 174 -18.35 -9.27 -37.50
CA ILE A 174 -17.86 -8.72 -38.76
C ILE A 174 -16.76 -9.67 -39.29
N PRO A 175 -16.94 -10.36 -40.44
CA PRO A 175 -15.97 -11.35 -40.92
C PRO A 175 -14.53 -10.83 -41.02
N GLU A 176 -14.34 -9.60 -41.45
CA GLU A 176 -13.06 -8.95 -41.65
C GLU A 176 -12.38 -8.60 -40.32
N LEU A 177 -13.16 -8.39 -39.24
CA LEU A 177 -12.68 -8.01 -37.92
C LEU A 177 -12.56 -9.19 -36.96
N LYS A 178 -13.23 -10.30 -37.26
CA LYS A 178 -13.34 -11.47 -36.38
C LYS A 178 -12.01 -12.00 -35.84
N LYS A 179 -10.94 -11.89 -36.63
CA LYS A 179 -9.60 -12.40 -36.29
C LYS A 179 -8.67 -11.33 -35.73
N LYS A 180 -9.15 -10.09 -35.65
CA LYS A 180 -8.41 -8.94 -35.17
C LYS A 180 -8.68 -8.71 -33.68
N THR A 181 -7.88 -7.88 -33.06
CA THR A 181 -7.94 -7.52 -31.63
C THR A 181 -8.24 -6.04 -31.45
N GLY A 182 -8.52 -5.60 -30.23
CA GLY A 182 -8.74 -4.19 -29.91
C GLY A 182 -7.51 -3.29 -30.17
N ASN A 183 -6.32 -3.86 -30.36
CA ASN A 183 -5.12 -3.13 -30.73
C ASN A 183 -5.04 -2.81 -32.23
N ASP A 184 -5.91 -3.44 -33.04
CA ASP A 184 -5.98 -3.19 -34.48
C ASP A 184 -6.86 -1.99 -34.73
N PHE A 185 -6.35 -1.02 -35.51
CA PHE A 185 -7.03 0.25 -35.80
C PHE A 185 -8.45 0.08 -36.32
N GLU A 186 -8.70 -0.90 -37.18
CA GLU A 186 -10.01 -1.15 -37.79
C GLU A 186 -11.05 -1.63 -36.75
N VAL A 187 -10.60 -2.39 -35.73
CA VAL A 187 -11.46 -2.80 -34.60
C VAL A 187 -11.79 -1.59 -33.72
N TYR A 188 -10.77 -0.82 -33.37
CA TYR A 188 -10.93 0.42 -32.61
C TYR A 188 -11.90 1.38 -33.32
N ASP A 189 -11.65 1.68 -34.59
CA ASP A 189 -12.45 2.58 -35.41
C ASP A 189 -13.92 2.11 -35.53
N TYR A 190 -14.13 0.79 -35.69
CA TYR A 190 -15.47 0.21 -35.73
C TYR A 190 -16.25 0.42 -34.43
N VAL A 191 -15.63 0.18 -33.29
CA VAL A 191 -16.28 0.30 -31.97
C VAL A 191 -16.52 1.76 -31.62
N MET A 192 -15.49 2.63 -31.77
CA MET A 192 -15.54 4.02 -31.36
C MET A 192 -16.41 4.93 -32.26
N LYS A 193 -16.76 4.48 -33.46
CA LYS A 193 -17.74 5.16 -34.32
C LYS A 193 -19.18 5.02 -33.86
N SER A 194 -19.47 4.06 -32.98
CA SER A 194 -20.82 3.86 -32.45
C SER A 194 -21.26 5.02 -31.55
N GLU A 195 -22.56 5.37 -31.58
CA GLU A 195 -23.11 6.40 -30.71
C GLU A 195 -22.93 6.03 -29.23
N GLN A 196 -23.11 4.75 -28.91
CA GLN A 196 -22.95 4.21 -27.56
C GLN A 196 -21.53 4.39 -27.02
N ALA A 197 -20.50 4.21 -27.87
CA ALA A 197 -19.13 4.44 -27.44
C ALA A 197 -18.85 5.91 -27.14
N LYS A 198 -19.39 6.83 -27.96
CA LYS A 198 -19.23 8.26 -27.78
C LYS A 198 -19.94 8.81 -26.55
N GLU A 199 -21.00 8.14 -26.11
CA GLU A 199 -21.76 8.52 -24.91
C GLU A 199 -21.09 7.99 -23.64
N PHE A 200 -20.29 6.93 -23.77
CA PHE A 200 -19.60 6.29 -22.66
C PHE A 200 -18.22 6.91 -22.37
N ASP A 201 -17.54 7.48 -23.36
CA ASP A 201 -16.23 8.10 -23.27
C ASP A 201 -16.33 9.52 -22.66
#